data_3024b087a2fb38f6139039db9406c3d0
#
_entry.id   3024b087a2fb38f6139039db9406c3d0
#
_cell.length_a   1.000
_cell.length_b   1.000
_cell.length_c   1.000
_cell.angle_alpha   90.00
_cell.angle_beta   90.00
_cell.angle_gamma   90.00
#
_symmetry.space_group_name_H-M   'P 1'
#
loop_
_entity.id
_entity.type
_entity.pdbx_description
1 polymer ?
#
loop_
_entity_poly.entity_id
_entity_poly.type
_entity_poly.pdbx_seq_one_letter_code
_entity_poly.pdbx_strand_id
1 'polypeptide(L)'
;MKPTVRRNRAVTMSCVLALLCSVSAAALAAGPEIVAGPAADPTCYVPWASQTKFFKYPAKPGPYRIALANGFIANTWRIQMIKTSKAYAEQPGVKAKLKEFKVVSTGEDVAAQIAAINNFIDSGYDAIIVNAQNPKAFAPVIKRAKAAGVILVAFDNILDTEEAINVDVDQKGLGVLWANWLIKHLPSGGKVLEVRGVAGTSVDTDRHNGIHETLDASGKKWDVVEVVGKWDDPTAQKATADAIAVQKHFDGITAQGGDTGVVQALIDAKHPFVPFGGETENGFRKFCGAHSKDGLVCSSAGTGPAQVAVAMKTAIDALEGHVVPQSVKLPLAIVEDPNFKDGENYYSSQSDNFFVGNAFPTCGINFTAQEIMGQSEANQ
;
A
#
# COMPACT_ATOMS: atom_id res chain seq x y z
N MET A 1 -105.15 -13.87 -21.01
CA MET A 1 -104.03 -13.53 -21.87
C MET A 1 -102.87 -13.13 -20.96
N LYS A 2 -101.85 -13.99 -20.77
CA LYS A 2 -100.64 -13.73 -19.95
C LYS A 2 -99.48 -13.55 -20.89
N PRO A 3 -98.65 -12.52 -20.74
CA PRO A 3 -97.42 -12.38 -21.56
C PRO A 3 -96.28 -13.14 -20.90
N THR A 4 -95.54 -13.83 -21.73
CA THR A 4 -94.35 -14.65 -21.40
C THR A 4 -93.14 -13.74 -21.24
N VAL A 5 -92.44 -13.85 -20.11
CA VAL A 5 -91.19 -13.17 -19.82
C VAL A 5 -90.01 -14.04 -20.30
N ARG A 6 -89.23 -13.56 -21.27
CA ARG A 6 -87.91 -14.16 -21.65
C ARG A 6 -86.82 -13.71 -20.69
N ARG A 7 -86.19 -14.67 -20.07
CA ARG A 7 -84.99 -14.46 -19.26
C ARG A 7 -83.70 -14.46 -20.16
N ASN A 8 -83.09 -13.31 -20.28
CA ASN A 8 -81.75 -13.22 -20.85
C ASN A 8 -80.72 -13.66 -19.79
N ARG A 9 -79.94 -14.69 -20.09
CA ARG A 9 -78.75 -15.06 -19.31
C ARG A 9 -77.57 -14.19 -19.80
N ALA A 10 -77.06 -13.32 -18.94
CA ALA A 10 -75.80 -12.65 -19.13
C ALA A 10 -74.69 -13.59 -18.73
N VAL A 11 -73.76 -13.90 -19.63
CA VAL A 11 -72.56 -14.61 -19.40
C VAL A 11 -71.52 -13.60 -18.93
N THR A 12 -71.16 -13.63 -17.64
CA THR A 12 -70.09 -12.85 -17.05
C THR A 12 -68.76 -13.56 -17.34
N MET A 13 -67.98 -13.00 -18.22
CA MET A 13 -66.61 -13.46 -18.51
C MET A 13 -65.67 -12.85 -17.48
N SER A 14 -65.27 -13.59 -16.47
CA SER A 14 -64.27 -13.21 -15.47
C SER A 14 -62.86 -13.26 -16.10
N CYS A 15 -62.29 -12.10 -16.41
CA CYS A 15 -60.86 -12.00 -16.72
C CYS A 15 -60.05 -12.10 -15.42
N VAL A 16 -59.39 -13.22 -15.19
CA VAL A 16 -58.39 -13.39 -14.13
C VAL A 16 -57.09 -12.78 -14.65
N LEU A 17 -56.81 -11.57 -14.21
CA LEU A 17 -55.53 -10.92 -14.46
C LEU A 17 -54.46 -11.56 -13.51
N ALA A 18 -53.69 -12.50 -14.02
CA ALA A 18 -52.52 -13.05 -13.29
C ALA A 18 -51.41 -11.99 -13.24
N LEU A 19 -51.29 -11.28 -12.10
CA LEU A 19 -50.11 -10.44 -11.81
C LEU A 19 -48.92 -11.37 -11.58
N LEU A 20 -48.06 -11.52 -12.58
CA LEU A 20 -46.71 -12.09 -12.43
C LEU A 20 -45.87 -11.06 -11.69
N CYS A 21 -45.84 -11.15 -10.36
CA CYS A 21 -44.79 -10.52 -9.56
C CYS A 21 -43.45 -11.19 -9.89
N SER A 22 -42.69 -10.63 -10.81
CA SER A 22 -41.27 -10.95 -10.99
C SER A 22 -40.52 -10.47 -9.74
N VAL A 23 -40.36 -11.35 -8.75
CA VAL A 23 -39.43 -11.16 -7.68
C VAL A 23 -38.05 -11.27 -8.33
N SER A 24 -37.47 -10.10 -8.67
CA SER A 24 -36.02 -10.04 -8.95
C SER A 24 -35.33 -10.42 -7.66
N ALA A 25 -34.93 -11.68 -7.55
CA ALA A 25 -33.95 -12.09 -6.55
C ALA A 25 -32.71 -11.24 -6.82
N ALA A 26 -32.47 -10.25 -5.97
CA ALA A 26 -31.17 -9.61 -5.91
C ALA A 26 -30.18 -10.75 -5.66
N ALA A 27 -29.44 -11.16 -6.69
CA ALA A 27 -28.35 -12.09 -6.53
C ALA A 27 -27.41 -11.45 -5.51
N LEU A 28 -27.34 -12.03 -4.31
CA LEU A 28 -26.32 -11.69 -3.34
C LEU A 28 -24.99 -11.73 -4.10
N ALA A 29 -24.27 -10.61 -4.11
CA ALA A 29 -23.01 -10.55 -4.81
C ALA A 29 -22.10 -11.64 -4.25
N ALA A 30 -21.79 -12.63 -5.08
CA ALA A 30 -20.93 -13.71 -4.68
C ALA A 30 -19.51 -13.16 -4.50
N GLY A 31 -18.88 -13.47 -3.38
CA GLY A 31 -17.44 -13.24 -3.22
C GLY A 31 -16.64 -13.96 -4.30
N PRO A 32 -15.31 -13.82 -4.32
CA PRO A 32 -14.49 -14.52 -5.30
C PRO A 32 -14.60 -16.04 -5.14
N GLU A 33 -14.56 -16.74 -6.25
CA GLU A 33 -14.28 -18.17 -6.28
C GLU A 33 -12.80 -18.39 -5.96
N ILE A 34 -12.49 -19.40 -5.12
CA ILE A 34 -11.12 -19.85 -4.89
C ILE A 34 -10.80 -20.88 -5.97
N VAL A 35 -9.81 -20.57 -6.79
CA VAL A 35 -9.43 -21.39 -7.96
C VAL A 35 -7.97 -21.84 -7.86
N ALA A 36 -7.57 -22.79 -8.71
CA ALA A 36 -6.16 -23.12 -8.88
C ALA A 36 -5.42 -22.00 -9.64
N GLY A 37 -4.13 -21.78 -9.28
CA GLY A 37 -3.25 -20.92 -10.06
C GLY A 37 -2.88 -21.54 -11.43
N PRO A 38 -2.09 -20.82 -12.22
CA PRO A 38 -1.46 -19.55 -11.90
C PRO A 38 -2.39 -18.33 -12.05
N ALA A 39 -1.91 -17.16 -11.63
CA ALA A 39 -2.55 -15.88 -11.92
C ALA A 39 -2.54 -15.58 -13.43
N ALA A 40 -3.40 -14.67 -13.85
CA ALA A 40 -3.48 -14.22 -15.25
C ALA A 40 -2.19 -13.57 -15.76
N ASP A 41 -1.44 -12.93 -14.87
CA ASP A 41 -0.13 -12.34 -15.14
C ASP A 41 0.89 -12.86 -14.09
N PRO A 42 1.45 -14.07 -14.25
CA PRO A 42 2.31 -14.68 -13.24
C PRO A 42 3.64 -13.95 -13.00
N THR A 43 4.07 -13.12 -13.96
CA THR A 43 5.31 -12.34 -13.83
C THR A 43 5.12 -11.09 -12.99
N CYS A 44 3.93 -10.52 -13.01
CA CYS A 44 3.52 -9.40 -12.15
C CYS A 44 3.00 -9.89 -10.80
N TYR A 45 2.14 -10.90 -10.81
CA TYR A 45 1.41 -11.35 -9.63
C TYR A 45 2.08 -12.56 -8.99
N VAL A 46 3.24 -12.33 -8.37
CA VAL A 46 3.93 -13.36 -7.59
C VAL A 46 3.13 -13.61 -6.30
N PRO A 47 2.66 -14.84 -6.04
CA PRO A 47 1.95 -15.13 -4.79
C PRO A 47 2.89 -14.99 -3.59
N TRP A 48 2.36 -14.52 -2.45
CA TRP A 48 3.15 -14.30 -1.25
C TRP A 48 3.88 -15.56 -0.77
N ALA A 49 3.21 -16.70 -0.85
CA ALA A 49 3.73 -18.01 -0.48
C ALA A 49 3.06 -19.11 -1.32
N SER A 50 3.58 -20.32 -1.25
CA SER A 50 3.07 -21.47 -2.01
C SER A 50 1.61 -21.83 -1.71
N GLN A 51 1.13 -21.52 -0.48
CA GLN A 51 -0.25 -21.74 -0.04
C GLN A 51 -1.18 -20.56 -0.31
N THR A 52 -0.69 -19.45 -0.92
CA THR A 52 -1.53 -18.30 -1.24
C THR A 52 -2.69 -18.72 -2.13
N LYS A 53 -3.90 -18.37 -1.71
CA LYS A 53 -5.12 -18.62 -2.49
C LYS A 53 -5.16 -17.77 -3.74
N PHE A 54 -5.83 -18.27 -4.77
CA PHE A 54 -6.10 -17.49 -5.97
C PHE A 54 -7.60 -17.20 -6.04
N PHE A 55 -7.92 -15.95 -6.32
CA PHE A 55 -9.28 -15.44 -6.44
C PHE A 55 -9.65 -15.24 -7.89
N LYS A 56 -10.89 -15.63 -8.23
CA LYS A 56 -11.55 -15.28 -9.46
C LYS A 56 -12.89 -14.64 -9.13
N TYR A 57 -13.00 -13.35 -9.39
CA TYR A 57 -14.25 -12.62 -9.20
C TYR A 57 -15.16 -12.78 -10.43
N PRO A 58 -16.49 -12.67 -10.28
CA PRO A 58 -17.37 -12.53 -11.42
C PRO A 58 -16.98 -11.29 -12.23
N ALA A 59 -16.80 -11.44 -13.53
CA ALA A 59 -16.46 -10.32 -14.39
C ALA A 59 -17.59 -9.27 -14.40
N LYS A 60 -17.23 -8.01 -14.29
CA LYS A 60 -18.13 -6.88 -14.38
C LYS A 60 -17.97 -6.17 -15.73
N PRO A 61 -19.05 -5.63 -16.32
CA PRO A 61 -18.92 -4.76 -17.49
C PRO A 61 -18.27 -3.43 -17.08
N GLY A 62 -17.24 -3.00 -17.82
CA GLY A 62 -16.67 -1.66 -17.68
C GLY A 62 -17.50 -0.57 -18.36
N PRO A 63 -17.11 0.71 -18.29
CA PRO A 63 -15.96 1.22 -17.52
C PRO A 63 -16.24 1.30 -16.02
N TYR A 64 -15.19 1.17 -15.20
CA TYR A 64 -15.25 0.97 -13.75
C TYR A 64 -15.16 2.29 -12.96
N ARG A 65 -15.77 2.29 -11.77
CA ARG A 65 -15.54 3.30 -10.73
C ARG A 65 -14.60 2.73 -9.67
N ILE A 66 -13.40 3.30 -9.55
CA ILE A 66 -12.38 2.85 -8.61
C ILE A 66 -12.04 4.01 -7.67
N ALA A 67 -11.87 3.71 -6.38
CA ALA A 67 -11.46 4.68 -5.38
C ALA A 67 -10.15 4.29 -4.72
N LEU A 68 -9.38 5.28 -4.26
CA LEU A 68 -8.26 5.14 -3.34
C LEU A 68 -8.63 5.76 -2.00
N ALA A 69 -8.79 4.91 -0.98
CA ALA A 69 -8.99 5.31 0.40
C ALA A 69 -7.63 5.30 1.12
N ASN A 70 -6.96 6.44 1.13
CA ASN A 70 -5.71 6.64 1.84
C ASN A 70 -5.96 7.15 3.26
N GLY A 71 -5.17 6.69 4.22
CA GLY A 71 -5.17 7.22 5.58
C GLY A 71 -4.29 8.48 5.69
N PHE A 72 -3.14 8.32 6.33
CA PHE A 72 -2.14 9.37 6.54
C PHE A 72 -1.61 9.97 5.21
N ILE A 73 -1.37 11.29 5.16
CA ILE A 73 -0.89 12.00 3.96
C ILE A 73 0.31 12.92 4.24
N ALA A 74 0.72 13.10 5.49
CA ALA A 74 1.69 14.13 5.86
C ALA A 74 3.15 13.83 5.43
N ASN A 75 3.44 12.72 4.75
CA ASN A 75 4.77 12.44 4.24
C ASN A 75 4.84 12.44 2.71
N THR A 76 6.05 12.64 2.21
CA THR A 76 6.33 12.76 0.77
C THR A 76 6.08 11.46 0.01
N TRP A 77 6.29 10.28 0.62
CA TRP A 77 5.95 8.99 0.03
C TRP A 77 4.45 8.89 -0.31
N ARG A 78 3.57 9.30 0.64
CA ARG A 78 2.10 9.28 0.43
C ARG A 78 1.66 10.28 -0.62
N ILE A 79 2.29 11.45 -0.66
CA ILE A 79 2.05 12.46 -1.71
C ILE A 79 2.44 11.89 -3.08
N GLN A 80 3.63 11.32 -3.19
CA GLN A 80 4.09 10.70 -4.45
C GLN A 80 3.21 9.50 -4.83
N MET A 81 2.77 8.69 -3.88
CA MET A 81 1.85 7.57 -4.11
C MET A 81 0.51 8.04 -4.72
N ILE A 82 -0.09 9.11 -4.18
CA ILE A 82 -1.32 9.70 -4.75
C ILE A 82 -1.07 10.18 -6.18
N LYS A 83 0.02 10.90 -6.41
CA LYS A 83 0.41 11.35 -7.75
C LYS A 83 0.61 10.18 -8.71
N THR A 84 1.29 9.11 -8.27
CA THR A 84 1.49 7.90 -9.06
C THR A 84 0.19 7.18 -9.39
N SER A 85 -0.76 7.12 -8.45
CA SER A 85 -2.07 6.51 -8.71
C SER A 85 -2.83 7.26 -9.80
N LYS A 86 -2.76 8.60 -9.81
CA LYS A 86 -3.38 9.44 -10.84
C LYS A 86 -2.65 9.32 -12.18
N ALA A 87 -1.31 9.30 -12.17
CA ALA A 87 -0.54 9.05 -13.39
C ALA A 87 -0.91 7.71 -14.03
N TYR A 88 -1.10 6.66 -13.21
CA TYR A 88 -1.55 5.36 -13.70
C TYR A 88 -2.97 5.40 -14.27
N ALA A 89 -3.90 6.08 -13.60
CA ALA A 89 -5.27 6.24 -14.07
C ALA A 89 -5.35 6.99 -15.42
N GLU A 90 -4.40 7.89 -15.70
CA GLU A 90 -4.33 8.65 -16.95
C GLU A 90 -3.66 7.90 -18.10
N GLN A 91 -2.99 6.76 -17.87
CA GLN A 91 -2.43 5.94 -18.95
C GLN A 91 -3.54 5.50 -19.91
N PRO A 92 -3.37 5.63 -21.25
CA PRO A 92 -4.45 5.42 -22.22
C PRO A 92 -5.19 4.08 -22.07
N GLY A 93 -4.46 2.98 -21.83
CA GLY A 93 -5.05 1.65 -21.64
C GLY A 93 -5.83 1.48 -20.33
N VAL A 94 -5.47 2.25 -19.29
CA VAL A 94 -6.14 2.26 -17.98
C VAL A 94 -7.33 3.23 -18.04
N LYS A 95 -7.13 4.43 -18.55
CA LYS A 95 -8.16 5.46 -18.66
C LYS A 95 -9.39 4.99 -19.44
N ALA A 96 -9.20 4.20 -20.50
CA ALA A 96 -10.30 3.62 -21.27
C ALA A 96 -11.16 2.64 -20.47
N LYS A 97 -10.63 2.06 -19.39
CA LYS A 97 -11.32 1.13 -18.48
C LYS A 97 -11.99 1.85 -17.29
N LEU A 98 -11.68 3.13 -17.07
CA LEU A 98 -12.19 3.89 -15.93
C LEU A 98 -13.35 4.81 -16.32
N LYS A 99 -14.45 4.71 -15.59
CA LYS A 99 -15.51 5.71 -15.57
C LYS A 99 -15.18 6.86 -14.62
N GLU A 100 -14.57 6.52 -13.51
CA GLU A 100 -14.17 7.46 -12.46
C GLU A 100 -13.03 6.87 -11.64
N PHE A 101 -12.03 7.69 -11.31
CA PHE A 101 -11.05 7.38 -10.28
C PHE A 101 -11.06 8.50 -9.24
N LYS A 102 -11.26 8.15 -7.97
CA LYS A 102 -11.35 9.11 -6.87
C LYS A 102 -10.37 8.80 -5.77
N VAL A 103 -9.75 9.84 -5.22
CA VAL A 103 -8.80 9.74 -4.10
C VAL A 103 -9.36 10.49 -2.90
N VAL A 104 -9.37 9.83 -1.74
CA VAL A 104 -9.68 10.46 -0.45
C VAL A 104 -8.60 10.10 0.56
N SER A 105 -8.05 11.11 1.23
CA SER A 105 -7.16 10.96 2.37
C SER A 105 -7.84 11.45 3.64
N THR A 106 -7.79 10.65 4.70
CA THR A 106 -8.56 10.87 5.93
C THR A 106 -7.71 11.19 7.15
N GLY A 107 -6.37 11.26 6.98
CA GLY A 107 -5.46 11.44 8.10
C GLY A 107 -5.25 10.15 8.90
N GLU A 108 -4.86 10.32 10.17
CA GLU A 108 -4.61 9.18 11.08
C GLU A 108 -5.92 8.61 11.69
N ASP A 109 -7.08 9.16 11.33
CA ASP A 109 -8.38 8.73 11.88
C ASP A 109 -8.91 7.48 11.15
N VAL A 110 -8.82 6.33 11.82
CA VAL A 110 -9.31 5.03 11.34
C VAL A 110 -10.81 5.04 11.09
N ALA A 111 -11.60 5.71 11.94
CA ALA A 111 -13.06 5.75 11.78
C ALA A 111 -13.44 6.58 10.55
N ALA A 112 -12.76 7.68 10.28
CA ALA A 112 -12.94 8.47 9.08
C ALA A 112 -12.57 7.68 7.81
N GLN A 113 -11.52 6.86 7.85
CA GLN A 113 -11.15 5.99 6.71
C GLN A 113 -12.21 4.92 6.45
N ILE A 114 -12.72 4.26 7.50
CA ILE A 114 -13.81 3.30 7.40
C ILE A 114 -15.07 3.97 6.84
N ALA A 115 -15.41 5.18 7.30
CA ALA A 115 -16.56 5.95 6.79
C ALA A 115 -16.39 6.29 5.31
N ALA A 116 -15.20 6.70 4.86
CA ALA A 116 -14.92 6.97 3.46
C ALA A 116 -15.11 5.71 2.59
N ILE A 117 -14.63 4.55 3.03
CA ILE A 117 -14.83 3.28 2.32
C ILE A 117 -16.32 2.92 2.25
N ASN A 118 -17.07 3.09 3.35
CA ASN A 118 -18.50 2.86 3.37
C ASN A 118 -19.24 3.77 2.37
N ASN A 119 -18.84 5.04 2.29
CA ASN A 119 -19.42 5.99 1.32
C ASN A 119 -19.14 5.57 -0.14
N PHE A 120 -17.95 5.02 -0.44
CA PHE A 120 -17.64 4.48 -1.76
C PHE A 120 -18.51 3.26 -2.09
N ILE A 121 -18.70 2.35 -1.13
CA ILE A 121 -19.60 1.18 -1.29
C ILE A 121 -21.02 1.66 -1.60
N ASP A 122 -21.56 2.60 -0.81
CA ASP A 122 -22.91 3.13 -0.99
C ASP A 122 -23.09 3.91 -2.31
N SER A 123 -22.02 4.54 -2.78
CA SER A 123 -21.98 5.26 -4.04
C SER A 123 -21.80 4.36 -5.27
N GLY A 124 -21.72 3.03 -5.08
CA GLY A 124 -21.64 2.05 -6.16
C GLY A 124 -20.28 2.03 -6.87
N TYR A 125 -19.18 2.18 -6.13
CA TYR A 125 -17.84 1.92 -6.65
C TYR A 125 -17.64 0.42 -6.86
N ASP A 126 -16.87 0.05 -7.89
CA ASP A 126 -16.62 -1.35 -8.25
C ASP A 126 -15.45 -1.94 -7.48
N ALA A 127 -14.42 -1.14 -7.24
CA ALA A 127 -13.27 -1.52 -6.41
C ALA A 127 -12.78 -0.34 -5.56
N ILE A 128 -12.20 -0.67 -4.41
CA ILE A 128 -11.58 0.32 -3.51
C ILE A 128 -10.19 -0.16 -3.16
N ILE A 129 -9.21 0.69 -3.44
CA ILE A 129 -7.82 0.48 -3.09
C ILE A 129 -7.59 1.13 -1.74
N VAL A 130 -6.96 0.42 -0.81
CA VAL A 130 -6.83 0.84 0.59
C VAL A 130 -5.37 0.84 1.00
N ASN A 131 -4.89 1.97 1.52
CA ASN A 131 -3.69 2.01 2.33
C ASN A 131 -4.13 2.16 3.79
N ALA A 132 -4.16 1.03 4.51
CA ALA A 132 -4.90 0.93 5.77
C ALA A 132 -4.19 1.62 6.94
N GLN A 133 -4.92 2.45 7.70
CA GLN A 133 -4.38 3.09 8.90
C GLN A 133 -4.25 2.10 10.08
N ASN A 134 -5.03 1.04 10.08
CA ASN A 134 -4.95 -0.04 11.08
C ASN A 134 -5.38 -1.37 10.44
N PRO A 135 -4.53 -2.42 10.42
CA PRO A 135 -4.80 -3.66 9.69
C PRO A 135 -6.01 -4.44 10.24
N LYS A 136 -6.35 -4.29 11.53
CA LYS A 136 -7.36 -5.11 12.23
C LYS A 136 -8.73 -4.45 12.34
N ALA A 137 -8.82 -3.13 12.13
CA ALA A 137 -10.06 -2.38 12.36
C ALA A 137 -11.11 -2.55 11.25
N PHE A 138 -10.76 -3.14 10.12
CA PHE A 138 -11.55 -3.13 8.90
C PHE A 138 -12.50 -4.31 8.70
N ALA A 139 -12.54 -5.29 9.61
CA ALA A 139 -13.37 -6.50 9.45
C ALA A 139 -14.85 -6.21 9.10
N PRO A 140 -15.56 -5.23 9.72
CA PRO A 140 -16.94 -4.93 9.36
C PRO A 140 -17.10 -4.38 7.93
N VAL A 141 -16.18 -3.50 7.50
CA VAL A 141 -16.26 -2.89 6.16
C VAL A 141 -15.83 -3.87 5.06
N ILE A 142 -14.90 -4.78 5.35
CA ILE A 142 -14.53 -5.89 4.44
C ILE A 142 -15.77 -6.76 4.17
N LYS A 143 -16.47 -7.18 5.22
CA LYS A 143 -17.70 -7.97 5.11
C LYS A 143 -18.77 -7.22 4.28
N ARG A 144 -18.90 -5.91 4.51
CA ARG A 144 -19.85 -5.07 3.78
C ARG A 144 -19.50 -4.96 2.29
N ALA A 145 -18.24 -4.69 1.97
CA ALA A 145 -17.76 -4.63 0.59
C ALA A 145 -18.02 -5.94 -0.15
N LYS A 146 -17.70 -7.07 0.48
CA LYS A 146 -17.98 -8.41 -0.05
C LYS A 146 -19.46 -8.63 -0.34
N ALA A 147 -20.34 -8.25 0.60
CA ALA A 147 -21.80 -8.36 0.41
C ALA A 147 -22.32 -7.47 -0.71
N ALA A 148 -21.68 -6.32 -0.96
CA ALA A 148 -22.01 -5.39 -2.04
C ALA A 148 -21.33 -5.76 -3.39
N GLY A 149 -20.48 -6.79 -3.42
CA GLY A 149 -19.69 -7.15 -4.59
C GLY A 149 -18.62 -6.12 -4.96
N VAL A 150 -18.14 -5.35 -4.00
CA VAL A 150 -17.06 -4.37 -4.17
C VAL A 150 -15.74 -5.05 -3.85
N ILE A 151 -14.76 -4.95 -4.76
CA ILE A 151 -13.44 -5.54 -4.57
C ILE A 151 -12.59 -4.62 -3.71
N LEU A 152 -12.03 -5.14 -2.62
CA LEU A 152 -11.05 -4.43 -1.81
C LEU A 152 -9.64 -4.94 -2.13
N VAL A 153 -8.73 -4.00 -2.42
CA VAL A 153 -7.31 -4.27 -2.64
C VAL A 153 -6.52 -3.37 -1.70
N ALA A 154 -5.94 -3.95 -0.66
CA ALA A 154 -5.04 -3.22 0.22
C ALA A 154 -3.60 -3.30 -0.31
N PHE A 155 -2.81 -2.27 -0.04
CA PHE A 155 -1.40 -2.25 -0.42
C PHE A 155 -0.57 -1.49 0.61
N ASP A 156 0.74 -1.81 0.67
CA ASP A 156 1.69 -1.22 1.61
C ASP A 156 1.27 -1.47 3.08
N ASN A 157 0.44 -0.63 3.65
CA ASN A 157 -0.24 -0.95 4.90
C ASN A 157 -1.46 -1.83 4.60
N ILE A 158 -1.24 -3.13 4.64
CA ILE A 158 -2.21 -4.16 4.27
C ILE A 158 -3.27 -4.42 5.34
N LEU A 159 -4.28 -5.19 4.99
CA LEU A 159 -5.34 -5.63 5.89
C LEU A 159 -5.04 -7.03 6.43
N ASP A 160 -5.26 -7.22 7.73
CA ASP A 160 -5.14 -8.52 8.40
C ASP A 160 -6.37 -9.39 8.09
N THR A 161 -6.44 -9.89 6.84
CA THR A 161 -7.55 -10.68 6.34
C THR A 161 -7.18 -11.54 5.14
N GLU A 162 -7.87 -12.65 4.97
CA GLU A 162 -7.85 -13.46 3.76
C GLU A 162 -9.07 -13.20 2.83
N GLU A 163 -9.91 -12.21 3.14
CA GLU A 163 -11.13 -11.90 2.38
C GLU A 163 -10.99 -10.70 1.45
N ALA A 164 -9.84 -10.02 1.48
CA ALA A 164 -9.45 -8.95 0.55
C ALA A 164 -8.13 -9.31 -0.14
N ILE A 165 -7.81 -8.62 -1.21
CA ILE A 165 -6.52 -8.76 -1.88
C ILE A 165 -5.52 -7.86 -1.16
N ASN A 166 -4.31 -8.38 -0.92
CA ASN A 166 -3.18 -7.62 -0.38
C ASN A 166 -2.03 -7.56 -1.40
N VAL A 167 -1.44 -6.39 -1.60
CA VAL A 167 -0.30 -6.16 -2.49
C VAL A 167 0.79 -5.49 -1.69
N ASP A 168 1.89 -6.18 -1.40
CA ASP A 168 2.93 -5.63 -0.53
C ASP A 168 4.31 -6.20 -0.84
N VAL A 169 5.33 -5.61 -0.26
CA VAL A 169 6.66 -6.17 -0.11
C VAL A 169 6.76 -6.91 1.22
N ASP A 170 7.84 -7.66 1.40
CA ASP A 170 8.13 -8.31 2.68
C ASP A 170 8.64 -7.26 3.70
N GLN A 171 7.72 -6.58 4.38
CA GLN A 171 8.04 -5.54 5.36
C GLN A 171 8.86 -6.07 6.53
N LYS A 172 8.55 -7.29 7.02
CA LYS A 172 9.35 -7.93 8.05
C LYS A 172 10.74 -8.29 7.53
N GLY A 173 10.81 -8.83 6.32
CA GLY A 173 12.08 -9.11 5.63
C GLY A 173 12.93 -7.85 5.42
N LEU A 174 12.29 -6.70 5.24
CA LEU A 174 12.99 -5.41 5.15
C LEU A 174 13.65 -5.04 6.48
N GLY A 175 12.96 -5.19 7.60
CA GLY A 175 13.55 -5.03 8.94
C GLY A 175 14.70 -6.00 9.19
N VAL A 176 14.56 -7.27 8.76
CA VAL A 176 15.63 -8.28 8.82
C VAL A 176 16.87 -7.85 8.02
N LEU A 177 16.67 -7.27 6.83
CA LEU A 177 17.76 -6.73 6.00
C LEU A 177 18.57 -5.66 6.74
N TRP A 178 17.90 -4.66 7.29
CA TRP A 178 18.55 -3.56 8.02
C TRP A 178 19.27 -4.05 9.28
N ALA A 179 18.67 -4.97 10.03
CA ALA A 179 19.30 -5.57 11.20
C ALA A 179 20.55 -6.38 10.82
N ASN A 180 20.49 -7.18 9.76
CA ASN A 180 21.65 -7.92 9.25
C ASN A 180 22.76 -6.98 8.77
N TRP A 181 22.42 -5.83 8.19
CA TRP A 181 23.40 -4.80 7.84
C TRP A 181 24.14 -4.29 9.07
N LEU A 182 23.42 -3.97 10.15
CA LEU A 182 24.04 -3.58 11.41
C LEU A 182 24.88 -4.71 12.02
N ILE A 183 24.39 -5.95 12.03
CA ILE A 183 25.12 -7.11 12.55
C ILE A 183 26.44 -7.33 11.81
N LYS A 184 26.48 -7.08 10.50
CA LYS A 184 27.67 -7.17 9.65
C LYS A 184 28.72 -6.10 10.02
N HIS A 185 28.26 -4.88 10.25
CA HIS A 185 29.14 -3.73 10.48
C HIS A 185 29.48 -3.50 11.96
N LEU A 186 28.69 -4.08 12.89
CA LEU A 186 28.87 -3.99 14.33
C LEU A 186 29.06 -5.41 14.93
N PRO A 187 30.23 -6.02 14.73
CA PRO A 187 30.45 -7.43 15.09
C PRO A 187 30.36 -7.72 16.61
N SER A 188 30.48 -6.70 17.46
CA SER A 188 30.33 -6.81 18.92
C SER A 188 28.93 -6.42 19.43
N GLY A 189 28.02 -6.04 18.56
CA GLY A 189 26.79 -5.37 18.94
C GLY A 189 27.03 -3.88 19.17
N GLY A 190 26.09 -3.17 19.81
CA GLY A 190 26.22 -1.75 20.07
C GLY A 190 24.91 -1.08 20.44
N LYS A 191 24.97 0.24 20.61
CA LYS A 191 23.79 1.08 20.82
C LYS A 191 23.22 1.53 19.48
N VAL A 192 21.97 1.16 19.21
CA VAL A 192 21.27 1.43 17.95
C VAL A 192 20.14 2.41 18.17
N LEU A 193 20.00 3.38 17.27
CA LEU A 193 18.80 4.18 17.15
C LEU A 193 17.85 3.53 16.14
N GLU A 194 16.64 3.20 16.56
CA GLU A 194 15.54 2.83 15.67
C GLU A 194 14.59 4.01 15.51
N VAL A 195 14.48 4.55 14.28
CA VAL A 195 13.52 5.60 13.94
C VAL A 195 12.29 4.97 13.29
N ARG A 196 11.22 4.89 14.06
CA ARG A 196 9.99 4.19 13.71
C ARG A 196 9.05 5.02 12.84
N GLY A 197 8.11 4.32 12.19
CA GLY A 197 7.06 4.90 11.37
C GLY A 197 5.85 5.38 12.16
N VAL A 198 4.66 5.22 11.57
CA VAL A 198 3.37 5.56 12.21
C VAL A 198 2.88 4.35 12.99
N ALA A 199 2.81 4.49 14.29
CA ALA A 199 2.41 3.41 15.20
C ALA A 199 1.01 2.83 14.87
N GLY A 200 0.87 1.52 14.99
CA GLY A 200 -0.39 0.80 14.76
C GLY A 200 -0.65 0.39 13.31
N THR A 201 0.20 0.77 12.37
CA THR A 201 0.19 0.29 10.99
C THR A 201 0.92 -1.05 10.86
N SER A 202 0.60 -1.82 9.81
CA SER A 202 1.30 -3.09 9.53
C SER A 202 2.76 -2.85 9.21
N VAL A 203 3.06 -1.85 8.38
CA VAL A 203 4.42 -1.53 7.96
C VAL A 203 5.34 -1.23 9.15
N ASP A 204 4.92 -0.33 10.07
CA ASP A 204 5.71 -0.01 11.26
C ASP A 204 5.96 -1.26 12.13
N THR A 205 4.89 -2.03 12.38
CA THR A 205 4.96 -3.21 13.24
C THR A 205 5.85 -4.30 12.66
N ASP A 206 5.71 -4.61 11.37
CA ASP A 206 6.45 -5.70 10.73
C ASP A 206 7.93 -5.37 10.59
N ARG A 207 8.29 -4.14 10.21
CA ARG A 207 9.68 -3.68 10.14
C ARG A 207 10.35 -3.73 11.51
N HIS A 208 9.67 -3.20 12.53
CA HIS A 208 10.13 -3.24 13.92
C HIS A 208 10.38 -4.67 14.38
N ASN A 209 9.41 -5.58 14.18
CA ASN A 209 9.56 -6.98 14.56
C ASN A 209 10.73 -7.64 13.83
N GLY A 210 10.91 -7.34 12.52
CA GLY A 210 12.03 -7.84 11.73
C GLY A 210 13.38 -7.39 12.28
N ILE A 211 13.50 -6.13 12.69
CA ILE A 211 14.72 -5.58 13.30
C ILE A 211 14.99 -6.26 14.63
N HIS A 212 14.05 -6.23 15.57
CA HIS A 212 14.27 -6.73 16.92
C HIS A 212 14.53 -8.23 16.97
N GLU A 213 13.69 -9.04 16.31
CA GLU A 213 13.87 -10.49 16.28
C GLU A 213 15.23 -10.89 15.70
N THR A 214 15.72 -10.14 14.69
CA THR A 214 17.00 -10.43 14.06
C THR A 214 18.18 -10.02 14.96
N LEU A 215 18.11 -8.84 15.57
CA LEU A 215 19.13 -8.38 16.52
C LEU A 215 19.22 -9.33 17.72
N ASP A 216 18.09 -9.72 18.32
CA ASP A 216 18.02 -10.64 19.44
C ASP A 216 18.59 -12.02 19.09
N ALA A 217 18.22 -12.56 17.92
CA ALA A 217 18.71 -13.85 17.44
C ALA A 217 20.22 -13.87 17.13
N SER A 218 20.85 -12.71 16.97
CA SER A 218 22.28 -12.59 16.65
C SER A 218 23.21 -13.03 17.79
N GLY A 219 22.68 -13.14 19.02
CA GLY A 219 23.46 -13.46 20.22
C GLY A 219 24.44 -12.37 20.67
N LYS A 220 24.38 -11.18 20.05
CA LYS A 220 25.20 -10.02 20.40
C LYS A 220 24.46 -9.12 21.39
N LYS A 221 25.18 -8.21 22.03
CA LYS A 221 24.57 -7.26 22.97
C LYS A 221 24.12 -6.00 22.22
N TRP A 222 22.83 -5.75 22.19
CA TRP A 222 22.23 -4.56 21.59
C TRP A 222 21.54 -3.71 22.65
N ASP A 223 21.69 -2.39 22.53
CA ASP A 223 20.95 -1.37 23.29
C ASP A 223 20.16 -0.54 22.27
N VAL A 224 18.88 -0.88 22.08
CA VAL A 224 18.05 -0.24 21.05
C VAL A 224 17.24 0.89 21.69
N VAL A 225 17.45 2.09 21.19
CA VAL A 225 16.67 3.29 21.55
C VAL A 225 15.70 3.59 20.43
N GLU A 226 14.41 3.56 20.75
CA GLU A 226 13.34 3.82 19.77
C GLU A 226 12.86 5.27 19.83
N VAL A 227 12.66 5.87 18.66
CA VAL A 227 11.99 7.16 18.50
C VAL A 227 10.97 7.09 17.36
N VAL A 228 9.97 7.94 17.36
CA VAL A 228 8.93 7.96 16.33
C VAL A 228 9.20 9.10 15.35
N GLY A 229 9.56 8.73 14.12
CA GLY A 229 9.82 9.64 13.00
C GLY A 229 8.62 9.84 12.06
N LYS A 230 7.59 9.00 12.17
CA LYS A 230 6.34 9.07 11.37
C LYS A 230 6.57 9.04 9.84
N TRP A 231 7.70 8.51 9.38
CA TRP A 231 8.10 8.52 7.95
C TRP A 231 8.20 9.95 7.37
N ASP A 232 8.53 10.94 8.18
CA ASP A 232 8.56 12.36 7.83
C ASP A 232 9.90 12.97 8.21
N ASP A 233 10.60 13.57 7.23
CA ASP A 233 11.95 14.09 7.44
C ASP A 233 12.08 15.08 8.60
N PRO A 234 11.24 16.12 8.71
CA PRO A 234 11.32 17.06 9.83
C PRO A 234 11.08 16.39 11.19
N THR A 235 10.12 15.48 11.28
CA THR A 235 9.80 14.73 12.50
C THR A 235 10.93 13.81 12.90
N ALA A 236 11.49 13.05 11.94
CA ALA A 236 12.62 12.14 12.15
C ALA A 236 13.89 12.90 12.52
N GLN A 237 14.17 14.04 11.86
CA GLN A 237 15.30 14.91 12.20
C GLN A 237 15.23 15.38 13.65
N LYS A 238 14.06 15.91 14.06
CA LYS A 238 13.86 16.37 15.42
C LYS A 238 14.00 15.24 16.44
N ALA A 239 13.33 14.12 16.22
CA ALA A 239 13.38 12.97 17.13
C ALA A 239 14.81 12.41 17.28
N THR A 240 15.57 12.35 16.18
CA THR A 240 16.96 11.93 16.17
C THR A 240 17.86 12.91 16.92
N ALA A 241 17.70 14.22 16.69
CA ALA A 241 18.46 15.25 17.40
C ALA A 241 18.20 15.21 18.92
N ASP A 242 16.94 15.04 19.34
CA ASP A 242 16.57 14.88 20.75
C ASP A 242 17.21 13.60 21.34
N ALA A 243 17.19 12.48 20.62
CA ALA A 243 17.82 11.24 21.04
C ALA A 243 19.35 11.41 21.21
N ILE A 244 20.04 12.06 20.27
CA ILE A 244 21.48 12.34 20.33
C ILE A 244 21.80 13.26 21.53
N ALA A 245 20.94 14.26 21.78
CA ALA A 245 21.15 15.17 22.92
C ALA A 245 21.13 14.44 24.27
N VAL A 246 20.31 13.39 24.41
CA VAL A 246 20.20 12.55 25.61
C VAL A 246 21.27 11.47 25.66
N GLN A 247 21.38 10.65 24.61
CA GLN A 247 22.19 9.44 24.58
C GLN A 247 23.67 9.71 24.27
N LYS A 248 23.98 10.86 23.64
CA LYS A 248 25.30 11.32 23.20
C LYS A 248 25.91 10.55 22.05
N HIS A 249 25.65 9.25 21.93
CA HIS A 249 26.25 8.41 20.90
C HIS A 249 25.34 7.24 20.52
N PHE A 250 25.40 6.87 19.24
CA PHE A 250 24.86 5.64 18.66
C PHE A 250 25.94 4.99 17.81
N ASP A 251 25.98 3.66 17.79
CA ASP A 251 26.91 2.87 16.97
C ASP A 251 26.30 2.53 15.60
N GLY A 252 24.97 2.53 15.48
CA GLY A 252 24.25 2.23 14.24
C GLY A 252 22.83 2.79 14.27
N ILE A 253 22.22 2.86 13.10
CA ILE A 253 20.86 3.42 12.93
C ILE A 253 20.04 2.51 11.99
N THR A 254 18.76 2.33 12.33
CA THR A 254 17.73 1.90 11.39
C THR A 254 16.63 2.94 11.34
N ALA A 255 16.18 3.31 10.14
CA ALA A 255 15.03 4.19 10.00
C ALA A 255 14.03 3.63 8.99
N GLN A 256 12.76 3.71 9.34
CA GLN A 256 11.68 3.18 8.53
C GLN A 256 11.20 4.20 7.48
N GLY A 257 11.82 5.38 7.40
CA GLY A 257 11.54 6.53 6.56
C GLY A 257 11.81 7.83 7.31
N GLY A 258 11.96 8.93 6.57
CA GLY A 258 12.50 10.19 7.09
C GLY A 258 14.01 10.15 7.25
N ASP A 259 14.65 9.26 6.48
CA ASP A 259 16.07 8.94 6.57
C ASP A 259 16.95 10.15 6.24
N THR A 260 16.52 10.98 5.29
CA THR A 260 17.18 12.24 4.94
C THR A 260 17.27 13.16 6.15
N GLY A 261 16.17 13.29 6.90
CA GLY A 261 16.13 14.05 8.14
C GLY A 261 17.01 13.47 9.23
N VAL A 262 17.09 12.13 9.34
CA VAL A 262 17.98 11.46 10.30
C VAL A 262 19.45 11.78 10.01
N VAL A 263 19.89 11.67 8.75
CA VAL A 263 21.27 12.01 8.37
C VAL A 263 21.56 13.48 8.63
N GLN A 264 20.62 14.38 8.33
CA GLN A 264 20.76 15.80 8.63
C GLN A 264 20.92 16.05 10.12
N ALA A 265 20.20 15.33 10.99
CA ALA A 265 20.37 15.44 12.43
C ALA A 265 21.76 15.01 12.92
N LEU A 266 22.35 13.98 12.30
CA LEU A 266 23.75 13.59 12.58
C LEU A 266 24.72 14.73 12.23
N ILE A 267 24.55 15.34 11.06
CA ILE A 267 25.39 16.45 10.60
C ILE A 267 25.27 17.65 11.54
N ASP A 268 24.04 18.06 11.89
CA ASP A 268 23.77 19.22 12.73
C ASP A 268 24.31 19.04 14.16
N ALA A 269 24.20 17.81 14.68
CA ALA A 269 24.72 17.44 16.00
C ALA A 269 26.23 17.18 16.01
N LYS A 270 26.90 17.16 14.86
CA LYS A 270 28.28 16.72 14.67
C LYS A 270 28.52 15.30 15.24
N HIS A 271 27.50 14.46 15.16
CA HIS A 271 27.61 13.05 15.48
C HIS A 271 28.39 12.33 14.36
N PRO A 272 29.31 11.42 14.67
CA PRO A 272 29.97 10.62 13.65
C PRO A 272 28.96 9.87 12.78
N PHE A 273 29.23 9.73 11.50
CA PHE A 273 28.46 8.82 10.67
C PHE A 273 28.65 7.37 11.12
N VAL A 274 27.61 6.58 11.01
CA VAL A 274 27.54 5.19 11.48
C VAL A 274 26.85 4.31 10.44
N PRO A 275 26.98 2.98 10.51
CA PRO A 275 26.20 2.07 9.67
C PRO A 275 24.71 2.35 9.78
N PHE A 276 24.04 2.45 8.61
CA PHE A 276 22.66 2.87 8.52
C PHE A 276 21.84 1.96 7.58
N GLY A 277 20.76 1.39 8.10
CA GLY A 277 19.73 0.69 7.32
C GLY A 277 18.49 1.57 7.17
N GLY A 278 18.10 1.93 5.93
CA GLY A 278 17.01 2.86 5.67
C GLY A 278 16.26 2.62 4.35
N GLU A 279 15.30 3.47 4.09
CA GLU A 279 14.37 3.41 2.97
C GLU A 279 14.98 3.88 1.63
N THR A 280 14.14 3.98 0.60
CA THR A 280 14.53 4.34 -0.79
C THR A 280 14.40 5.83 -1.08
N GLU A 281 14.56 6.69 -0.08
CA GLU A 281 14.55 8.14 -0.26
C GLU A 281 15.73 8.61 -1.10
N ASN A 282 15.47 9.50 -2.05
CA ASN A 282 16.52 10.05 -2.92
C ASN A 282 17.59 10.82 -2.13
N GLY A 283 17.17 11.64 -1.16
CA GLY A 283 18.08 12.40 -0.29
C GLY A 283 18.97 11.49 0.56
N PHE A 284 18.40 10.45 1.17
CA PHE A 284 19.16 9.45 1.89
C PHE A 284 20.22 8.78 1.00
N ARG A 285 19.83 8.33 -0.20
CA ARG A 285 20.76 7.69 -1.15
C ARG A 285 21.83 8.65 -1.67
N LYS A 286 21.53 9.96 -1.83
CA LYS A 286 22.52 11.00 -2.13
C LYS A 286 23.56 11.09 -1.00
N PHE A 287 23.11 11.15 0.27
CA PHE A 287 24.01 11.16 1.43
C PHE A 287 24.88 9.90 1.48
N CYS A 288 24.30 8.72 1.28
CA CYS A 288 25.04 7.46 1.25
C CYS A 288 26.14 7.49 0.18
N GLY A 289 25.81 7.93 -1.05
CA GLY A 289 26.79 8.05 -2.13
C GLY A 289 27.89 9.07 -1.85
N ALA A 290 27.56 10.18 -1.19
CA ALA A 290 28.49 11.25 -0.88
C ALA A 290 29.43 10.94 0.30
N HIS A 291 28.93 10.27 1.35
CA HIS A 291 29.60 10.13 2.64
C HIS A 291 30.02 8.70 3.01
N SER A 292 29.99 7.76 2.05
CA SER A 292 30.43 6.37 2.29
C SER A 292 31.85 6.31 2.87
N LYS A 293 32.77 7.15 2.35
CA LYS A 293 34.14 7.22 2.84
C LYS A 293 34.30 7.92 4.20
N ASP A 294 33.29 8.65 4.62
CA ASP A 294 33.26 9.38 5.91
C ASP A 294 32.61 8.51 7.02
N GLY A 295 32.23 7.28 6.71
CA GLY A 295 31.65 6.32 7.66
C GLY A 295 30.15 6.13 7.55
N LEU A 296 29.43 6.84 6.67
CA LEU A 296 28.02 6.59 6.38
C LEU A 296 27.87 5.39 5.44
N VAL A 297 28.02 4.19 5.99
CA VAL A 297 27.84 2.96 5.21
C VAL A 297 26.39 2.50 5.25
N CYS A 298 25.73 2.47 4.11
CA CYS A 298 24.29 2.33 4.02
C CYS A 298 23.83 1.00 3.40
N SER A 299 22.71 0.48 3.92
CA SER A 299 21.81 -0.42 3.19
C SER A 299 20.46 0.31 3.00
N SER A 300 20.19 0.75 1.78
CA SER A 300 18.90 1.36 1.43
C SER A 300 18.04 0.34 0.72
N ALA A 301 16.92 0.00 1.31
CA ALA A 301 16.01 -1.00 0.80
C ALA A 301 14.55 -0.60 1.04
N GLY A 302 13.68 -0.91 0.09
CA GLY A 302 12.26 -0.60 0.20
C GLY A 302 11.55 -0.75 -1.13
N THR A 303 10.33 -0.24 -1.21
CA THR A 303 9.63 -0.13 -2.47
C THR A 303 9.10 1.27 -2.66
N GLY A 304 9.20 1.77 -3.90
CA GLY A 304 8.69 3.09 -4.24
C GLY A 304 7.15 3.15 -4.21
N PRO A 305 6.60 4.36 -4.23
CA PRO A 305 5.15 4.59 -4.24
C PRO A 305 4.39 3.95 -5.41
N ALA A 306 5.09 3.49 -6.46
CA ALA A 306 4.48 2.85 -7.63
C ALA A 306 3.75 1.53 -7.33
N GLN A 307 3.91 0.94 -6.15
CA GLN A 307 3.10 -0.22 -5.74
C GLN A 307 1.59 0.05 -5.77
N VAL A 308 1.14 1.30 -5.63
CA VAL A 308 -0.27 1.67 -5.80
C VAL A 308 -0.79 1.34 -7.20
N ALA A 309 0.06 1.51 -8.23
CA ALA A 309 -0.32 1.17 -9.60
C ALA A 309 -0.48 -0.34 -9.80
N VAL A 310 0.33 -1.16 -9.11
CA VAL A 310 0.14 -2.62 -9.10
C VAL A 310 -1.17 -2.99 -8.41
N ALA A 311 -1.51 -2.34 -7.28
CA ALA A 311 -2.78 -2.54 -6.60
C ALA A 311 -3.97 -2.16 -7.51
N MET A 312 -3.87 -1.05 -8.26
CA MET A 312 -4.89 -0.63 -9.23
C MET A 312 -5.02 -1.63 -10.39
N LYS A 313 -3.89 -2.10 -10.94
CA LYS A 313 -3.87 -3.15 -11.97
C LYS A 313 -4.57 -4.40 -11.46
N THR A 314 -4.24 -4.84 -10.25
CA THR A 314 -4.85 -6.03 -9.62
C THR A 314 -6.36 -5.85 -9.46
N ALA A 315 -6.83 -4.66 -9.06
CA ALA A 315 -8.25 -4.36 -8.95
C ALA A 315 -8.97 -4.44 -10.32
N ILE A 316 -8.36 -3.87 -11.36
CA ILE A 316 -8.92 -3.90 -12.73
C ILE A 316 -8.97 -5.34 -13.26
N ASP A 317 -7.88 -6.10 -13.13
CA ASP A 317 -7.83 -7.48 -13.59
C ASP A 317 -8.86 -8.36 -12.85
N ALA A 318 -9.04 -8.14 -11.54
CA ALA A 318 -10.06 -8.83 -10.76
C ALA A 318 -11.49 -8.45 -11.21
N LEU A 319 -11.75 -7.18 -11.56
CA LEU A 319 -13.03 -6.72 -12.12
C LEU A 319 -13.31 -7.32 -13.51
N GLU A 320 -12.27 -7.57 -14.30
CA GLU A 320 -12.37 -8.25 -15.60
C GLU A 320 -12.57 -9.78 -15.47
N GLY A 321 -12.56 -10.31 -14.24
CA GLY A 321 -12.72 -11.73 -13.96
C GLY A 321 -11.44 -12.55 -14.16
N HIS A 322 -10.30 -11.89 -14.21
CA HIS A 322 -9.00 -12.55 -14.28
C HIS A 322 -8.63 -13.16 -12.92
N VAL A 323 -7.82 -14.22 -12.94
CA VAL A 323 -7.33 -14.89 -11.73
C VAL A 323 -6.19 -14.06 -11.13
N VAL A 324 -6.33 -13.70 -9.84
CA VAL A 324 -5.32 -12.94 -9.09
C VAL A 324 -5.01 -13.63 -7.76
N PRO A 325 -3.77 -13.55 -7.24
CA PRO A 325 -3.49 -14.06 -5.90
C PRO A 325 -4.20 -13.22 -4.84
N GLN A 326 -4.62 -13.85 -3.76
CA GLN A 326 -5.14 -13.13 -2.58
C GLN A 326 -4.08 -12.21 -1.96
N SER A 327 -2.81 -12.62 -2.01
CA SER A 327 -1.69 -11.82 -1.54
C SER A 327 -0.57 -11.84 -2.58
N VAL A 328 -0.23 -10.66 -3.10
CA VAL A 328 0.82 -10.42 -4.11
C VAL A 328 2.07 -9.93 -3.41
N LYS A 329 3.20 -10.61 -3.64
CA LYS A 329 4.51 -10.20 -3.14
C LYS A 329 5.26 -9.39 -4.21
N LEU A 330 5.59 -8.16 -3.89
CA LEU A 330 6.40 -7.28 -4.72
C LEU A 330 7.90 -7.43 -4.40
N PRO A 331 8.79 -7.22 -5.39
CA PRO A 331 10.22 -7.22 -5.14
C PRO A 331 10.67 -6.00 -4.36
N LEU A 332 11.71 -6.15 -3.54
CA LEU A 332 12.40 -5.06 -2.88
C LEU A 332 13.49 -4.48 -3.79
N ALA A 333 13.60 -3.15 -3.84
CA ALA A 333 14.71 -2.46 -4.45
C ALA A 333 15.80 -2.23 -3.40
N ILE A 334 16.89 -3.00 -3.49
CA ILE A 334 17.99 -3.00 -2.49
C ILE A 334 19.22 -2.37 -3.14
N VAL A 335 19.83 -1.42 -2.45
CA VAL A 335 21.15 -0.85 -2.79
C VAL A 335 21.97 -0.73 -1.52
N GLU A 336 23.16 -1.31 -1.54
CA GLU A 336 24.10 -1.28 -0.42
C GLU A 336 25.45 -0.68 -0.88
N ASP A 337 26.17 -0.07 0.08
CA ASP A 337 27.54 0.35 -0.16
C ASP A 337 28.41 -0.77 -0.75
N PRO A 338 29.26 -0.45 -1.76
CA PRO A 338 29.54 0.86 -2.36
C PRO A 338 28.75 1.14 -3.67
N ASN A 339 27.51 0.64 -3.83
CA ASN A 339 26.82 0.60 -5.12
C ASN A 339 25.88 1.79 -5.36
N PHE A 340 25.96 2.86 -4.56
CA PHE A 340 25.17 4.07 -4.80
C PHE A 340 25.72 4.84 -6.00
N LYS A 341 24.86 5.05 -7.05
CA LYS A 341 25.25 5.69 -8.29
C LYS A 341 24.19 6.66 -8.77
N ASP A 342 24.62 7.89 -9.08
CA ASP A 342 23.77 8.92 -9.66
C ASP A 342 23.25 8.51 -11.05
N GLY A 343 21.98 8.75 -11.30
CA GLY A 343 21.30 8.38 -12.54
C GLY A 343 20.88 6.90 -12.62
N GLU A 344 21.29 6.04 -11.67
CA GLU A 344 20.91 4.64 -11.62
C GLU A 344 19.95 4.37 -10.45
N ASN A 345 20.36 4.69 -9.21
CA ASN A 345 19.60 4.36 -8.02
C ASN A 345 19.42 5.53 -7.05
N TYR A 346 19.93 6.68 -7.36
CA TYR A 346 19.51 7.99 -6.91
C TYR A 346 19.67 9.00 -8.04
N TYR A 347 19.10 10.19 -7.89
CA TYR A 347 19.09 11.21 -8.95
C TYR A 347 19.40 12.59 -8.35
N SER A 348 20.60 13.11 -8.62
CA SER A 348 21.03 14.44 -8.15
C SER A 348 20.12 15.58 -8.65
N SER A 349 19.49 15.38 -9.82
CA SER A 349 18.53 16.32 -10.43
C SER A 349 17.14 16.32 -9.80
N GLN A 350 16.82 15.33 -8.95
CA GLN A 350 15.53 15.24 -8.28
C GLN A 350 15.62 15.76 -6.84
N SER A 351 14.47 16.17 -6.30
CA SER A 351 14.33 16.55 -4.88
C SER A 351 14.80 15.43 -3.95
N ASP A 352 15.29 15.78 -2.77
CA ASP A 352 15.63 14.81 -1.72
C ASP A 352 14.41 14.02 -1.28
N ASN A 353 13.24 14.64 -1.29
CA ASN A 353 11.97 14.02 -0.94
C ASN A 353 11.36 13.12 -2.05
N PHE A 354 12.05 12.93 -3.16
CA PHE A 354 11.63 11.99 -4.19
C PHE A 354 11.97 10.57 -3.76
N PHE A 355 11.03 9.64 -3.94
CA PHE A 355 11.30 8.21 -3.74
C PHE A 355 11.67 7.56 -5.05
N VAL A 356 12.76 6.82 -5.06
CA VAL A 356 13.17 6.03 -6.21
C VAL A 356 12.43 4.69 -6.23
N GLY A 357 12.38 4.02 -7.38
CA GLY A 357 11.63 2.77 -7.52
C GLY A 357 10.20 2.99 -8.02
N ASN A 358 10.06 3.78 -9.09
CA ASN A 358 8.77 4.10 -9.73
C ASN A 358 8.41 3.15 -10.88
N ALA A 359 9.00 1.96 -10.90
CA ALA A 359 8.81 0.97 -11.95
C ALA A 359 8.61 -0.43 -11.40
N PHE A 360 7.64 -1.14 -12.00
CA PHE A 360 7.47 -2.59 -11.91
C PHE A 360 7.38 -3.12 -13.35
N PRO A 361 8.53 -3.31 -14.04
CA PRO A 361 8.56 -3.64 -15.46
C PRO A 361 7.83 -4.93 -15.79
N THR A 362 7.87 -5.92 -14.90
CA THR A 362 7.13 -7.17 -15.02
C THR A 362 5.61 -6.99 -14.99
N CYS A 363 5.13 -5.85 -14.48
CA CYS A 363 3.72 -5.45 -14.45
C CYS A 363 3.36 -4.45 -15.56
N GLY A 364 4.31 -4.10 -16.45
CA GLY A 364 4.12 -3.05 -17.44
C GLY A 364 4.03 -1.64 -16.84
N ILE A 365 4.50 -1.46 -15.62
CA ILE A 365 4.47 -0.18 -14.89
C ILE A 365 5.87 0.44 -14.92
N ASN A 366 5.95 1.62 -15.51
CA ASN A 366 7.18 2.40 -15.56
C ASN A 366 6.83 3.89 -15.72
N PHE A 367 7.17 4.69 -14.71
CA PHE A 367 6.89 6.13 -14.70
C PHE A 367 8.19 6.94 -14.67
N THR A 368 8.22 7.98 -15.47
CA THR A 368 9.20 9.06 -15.28
C THR A 368 8.83 9.92 -14.08
N ALA A 369 9.81 10.56 -13.46
CA ALA A 369 9.56 11.53 -12.40
C ALA A 369 8.61 12.66 -12.86
N GLN A 370 8.70 13.09 -14.12
CA GLN A 370 7.85 14.14 -14.68
C GLN A 370 6.37 13.72 -14.75
N GLU A 371 6.07 12.49 -15.17
CA GLU A 371 4.70 11.97 -15.23
C GLU A 371 4.06 11.93 -13.85
N ILE A 372 4.82 11.53 -12.83
CA ILE A 372 4.34 11.48 -11.45
C ILE A 372 4.18 12.89 -10.88
N MET A 373 5.25 13.69 -10.92
CA MET A 373 5.28 14.98 -10.24
C MET A 373 4.39 16.04 -10.90
N GLY A 374 4.00 15.82 -12.17
CA GLY A 374 2.98 16.62 -12.86
C GLY A 374 1.55 16.44 -12.34
N GLN A 375 1.28 15.42 -11.52
CA GLN A 375 -0.05 15.16 -10.98
C GLN A 375 -0.31 15.94 -9.69
N SER A 376 -1.61 16.18 -9.40
CA SER A 376 -2.06 16.82 -8.15
C SER A 376 -2.15 15.80 -7.01
N GLU A 377 -1.74 16.18 -5.79
CA GLU A 377 -1.96 15.40 -4.57
C GLU A 377 -3.33 15.61 -3.93
N ALA A 378 -4.12 16.58 -4.38
CA ALA A 378 -5.41 16.91 -3.78
C ALA A 378 -6.40 15.75 -3.81
N ASN A 379 -7.26 15.67 -2.79
CA ASN A 379 -8.47 14.83 -2.83
C ASN A 379 -9.36 15.27 -4.01
N GLN A 380 -9.99 14.31 -4.67
CA GLN A 380 -10.86 14.56 -5.82
C GLN A 380 -12.22 13.91 -5.62
#